data_49c0a19fa1204546cc578c2abeabfc88
#
_entry.id   49c0a19fa1204546cc578c2abeabfc88
#
_cell.length_a   1.000
_cell.length_b   1.000
_cell.length_c   1.000
_cell.angle_alpha   90.00
_cell.angle_beta   90.00
_cell.angle_gamma   90.00
#
_symmetry.space_group_name_H-M   'P 1'
#
loop_
_entity.id
_entity.type
_entity.pdbx_description
1 polymer ?
#
loop_
_entity_poly.entity_id
_entity_poly.type
_entity_poly.pdbx_seq_one_letter_code
_entity_poly.pdbx_strand_id
1 'polypeptide(L)'
;DTRPVLNVSPGYLGQMVYISPSRMTLQELVDAPLSTITTRLRKDLDDVNNDFSARSYATFVDSVDDKMQLMYSGGMNLQTDVGHSSMMNAKVNGFDYGILGKSDFGRRPHLPLTVNTFYIYPQEASGDYLLVICLPDMELKGLMEHPEWSKVTYPIEEKYAPVGSSP
;
A
#
# COMPACT_ATOMS: atom_id res chain seq x y z
N ASP A 1 10.78 -0.38 -1.39
CA ASP A 1 12.00 -0.63 -0.60
C ASP A 1 13.22 -0.53 -1.51
N THR A 2 14.10 0.44 -1.25
CA THR A 2 15.29 0.72 -2.06
C THR A 2 16.58 0.07 -1.53
N ARG A 3 16.52 -0.67 -0.41
CA ARG A 3 17.69 -1.35 0.16
C ARG A 3 18.43 -2.24 -0.85
N PRO A 4 17.73 -3.11 -1.61
CA PRO A 4 18.39 -3.97 -2.59
C PRO A 4 19.10 -3.17 -3.69
N VAL A 5 18.46 -2.10 -4.17
CA VAL A 5 18.98 -1.24 -5.25
C VAL A 5 20.26 -0.52 -4.82
N LEU A 6 20.32 -0.08 -3.57
CA LEU A 6 21.46 0.64 -3.01
C LEU A 6 22.49 -0.29 -2.33
N ASN A 7 22.30 -1.60 -2.42
CA ASN A 7 23.12 -2.60 -1.74
C ASN A 7 23.26 -2.34 -0.22
N VAL A 8 22.16 -1.89 0.40
CA VAL A 8 22.09 -1.66 1.84
C VAL A 8 21.64 -2.93 2.54
N SER A 9 22.25 -3.24 3.68
CA SER A 9 21.93 -4.42 4.47
C SER A 9 20.42 -4.53 4.76
N PRO A 10 19.82 -5.72 4.62
CA PRO A 10 18.43 -5.95 5.01
C PRO A 10 18.13 -5.59 6.48
N GLY A 11 19.14 -5.66 7.35
CA GLY A 11 19.02 -5.27 8.77
C GLY A 11 19.06 -3.77 9.03
N TYR A 12 19.24 -2.94 8.02
CA TYR A 12 19.19 -1.49 8.20
C TYR A 12 17.76 -1.03 8.54
N LEU A 13 17.60 -0.40 9.68
CA LEU A 13 16.30 0.00 10.23
C LEU A 13 15.83 1.40 9.77
N GLY A 14 16.65 2.13 9.02
CA GLY A 14 16.29 3.45 8.52
C GLY A 14 15.20 3.40 7.43
N GLN A 15 14.53 4.52 7.22
CA GLN A 15 13.53 4.67 6.18
C GLN A 15 14.18 4.61 4.79
N MET A 16 13.78 3.62 4.00
CA MET A 16 14.29 3.37 2.66
C MET A 16 13.14 3.10 1.68
N VAL A 17 12.03 3.81 1.88
CA VAL A 17 10.81 3.67 1.06
C VAL A 17 10.42 5.04 0.53
N TYR A 18 10.09 5.11 -0.74
CA TYR A 18 9.41 6.27 -1.33
C TYR A 18 8.27 5.82 -2.24
N ILE A 19 7.37 6.73 -2.52
CA ILE A 19 6.18 6.47 -3.33
C ILE A 19 6.50 6.77 -4.79
N SER A 20 6.12 5.85 -5.66
CA SER A 20 6.16 6.04 -7.12
C SER A 20 4.75 6.38 -7.60
N PRO A 21 4.51 7.61 -8.08
CA PRO A 21 3.22 7.95 -8.65
C PRO A 21 3.12 7.45 -10.09
N SER A 22 2.03 6.75 -10.41
CA SER A 22 1.61 6.51 -11.79
C SER A 22 0.44 7.44 -12.11
N ARG A 23 0.49 8.10 -13.26
CA ARG A 23 -0.53 9.06 -13.66
C ARG A 23 -1.20 8.63 -14.95
N MET A 24 -2.50 8.50 -14.89
CA MET A 24 -3.39 8.24 -16.03
C MET A 24 -4.64 9.09 -15.87
N THR A 25 -5.22 9.51 -16.96
CA THR A 25 -6.54 10.16 -16.91
C THR A 25 -7.61 9.12 -16.61
N LEU A 26 -8.75 9.56 -16.09
CA LEU A 26 -9.89 8.65 -15.85
C LEU A 26 -10.32 7.96 -17.13
N GLN A 27 -10.30 8.66 -18.27
CA GLN A 27 -10.65 8.09 -19.57
C GLN A 27 -9.68 6.97 -19.97
N GLU A 28 -8.37 7.19 -19.80
CA GLU A 28 -7.37 6.13 -20.05
C GLU A 28 -7.57 4.92 -19.16
N LEU A 29 -7.94 5.12 -17.89
CA LEU A 29 -8.20 4.02 -16.94
C LEU A 29 -9.44 3.21 -17.33
N VAL A 30 -10.50 3.87 -17.80
CA VAL A 30 -11.76 3.21 -18.19
C VAL A 30 -11.62 2.47 -19.52
N ASP A 31 -10.93 3.05 -20.49
CA ASP A 31 -10.84 2.51 -21.84
C ASP A 31 -9.71 1.48 -22.01
N ALA A 32 -8.69 1.53 -21.17
CA ALA A 32 -7.53 0.66 -21.31
C ALA A 32 -7.81 -0.77 -20.79
N PRO A 33 -7.32 -1.79 -21.51
CA PRO A 33 -7.28 -3.14 -20.97
C PRO A 33 -6.46 -3.20 -19.67
N LEU A 34 -6.84 -4.08 -18.75
CA LEU A 34 -6.14 -4.27 -17.47
C LEU A 34 -4.62 -4.54 -17.67
N SER A 35 -4.27 -5.27 -18.73
CA SER A 35 -2.87 -5.53 -19.09
C SER A 35 -2.08 -4.26 -19.40
N THR A 36 -2.70 -3.26 -20.02
CA THR A 36 -2.07 -1.96 -20.30
C THR A 36 -1.82 -1.20 -18.99
N ILE A 37 -2.80 -1.18 -18.10
CA ILE A 37 -2.69 -0.51 -16.79
C ILE A 37 -1.58 -1.16 -15.95
N THR A 38 -1.56 -2.49 -15.86
CA THR A 38 -0.54 -3.22 -15.08
C THR A 38 0.86 -3.03 -15.66
N THR A 39 1.00 -3.01 -16.98
CA THR A 39 2.28 -2.74 -17.66
C THR A 39 2.76 -1.32 -17.36
N ARG A 40 1.86 -0.35 -17.36
CA ARG A 40 2.21 1.04 -17.02
C ARG A 40 2.67 1.17 -15.57
N LEU A 41 1.92 0.60 -14.63
CA LEU A 41 2.29 0.58 -13.20
C LEU A 41 3.67 -0.08 -12.99
N ARG A 42 3.91 -1.19 -13.68
CA ARG A 42 5.21 -1.88 -13.60
C ARG A 42 6.33 -1.03 -14.15
N LYS A 43 6.13 -0.42 -15.31
CA LYS A 43 7.11 0.47 -15.91
C LYS A 43 7.44 1.65 -15.01
N ASP A 44 6.44 2.33 -14.47
CA ASP A 44 6.62 3.49 -13.61
C ASP A 44 7.37 3.11 -12.32
N LEU A 45 7.14 1.89 -11.80
CA LEU A 45 7.91 1.36 -10.67
C LEU A 45 9.36 1.09 -11.05
N ASP A 46 9.62 0.45 -12.18
CA ASP A 46 10.97 0.11 -12.63
C ASP A 46 11.78 1.38 -12.97
N ASP A 47 11.14 2.40 -13.52
CA ASP A 47 11.77 3.69 -13.85
C ASP A 47 12.30 4.42 -12.60
N VAL A 48 11.71 4.19 -11.42
CA VAL A 48 12.16 4.83 -10.16
C VAL A 48 12.94 3.86 -9.24
N ASN A 49 12.84 2.57 -9.45
CA ASN A 49 13.50 1.56 -8.60
C ASN A 49 14.92 1.24 -9.08
N ASN A 50 15.76 2.26 -9.17
CA ASN A 50 17.16 2.14 -9.57
C ASN A 50 18.08 3.02 -8.69
N ASP A 51 19.38 2.76 -8.75
CA ASP A 51 20.39 3.46 -7.92
C ASP A 51 20.37 4.97 -8.14
N PHE A 52 20.26 5.42 -9.39
CA PHE A 52 20.24 6.85 -9.70
C PHE A 52 19.04 7.55 -9.05
N SER A 53 17.84 7.02 -9.24
CA SER A 53 16.61 7.61 -8.69
C SER A 53 16.62 7.61 -7.16
N ALA A 54 17.08 6.52 -6.55
CA ALA A 54 17.16 6.41 -5.10
C ALA A 54 18.16 7.42 -4.49
N ARG A 55 19.33 7.59 -5.11
CA ARG A 55 20.32 8.58 -4.66
C ARG A 55 19.87 10.01 -4.92
N SER A 56 19.26 10.27 -6.08
CA SER A 56 18.71 11.59 -6.40
C SER A 56 17.66 12.02 -5.40
N TYR A 57 16.75 11.09 -5.03
CA TYR A 57 15.76 11.35 -4.00
C TYR A 57 16.39 11.62 -2.64
N ALA A 58 17.37 10.83 -2.22
CA ALA A 58 18.09 11.06 -0.98
C ALA A 58 18.79 12.43 -0.96
N THR A 59 19.45 12.81 -2.06
CA THR A 59 20.10 14.12 -2.21
C THR A 59 19.08 15.24 -2.16
N PHE A 60 17.93 15.08 -2.82
CA PHE A 60 16.84 16.05 -2.75
C PHE A 60 16.35 16.23 -1.31
N VAL A 61 16.05 15.14 -0.62
CA VAL A 61 15.63 15.19 0.79
C VAL A 61 16.68 15.86 1.67
N ASP A 62 17.97 15.57 1.45
CA ASP A 62 19.06 16.18 2.21
C ASP A 62 19.15 17.69 1.98
N SER A 63 18.91 18.14 0.76
CA SER A 63 18.98 19.55 0.38
C SER A 63 17.86 20.44 0.93
N VAL A 64 16.78 19.87 1.46
CA VAL A 64 15.67 20.63 2.03
C VAL A 64 15.93 20.90 3.51
N ASP A 65 16.02 22.17 3.90
CA ASP A 65 16.32 22.55 5.28
C ASP A 65 15.24 22.10 6.26
N ASP A 66 13.99 22.41 5.95
CA ASP A 66 12.84 21.98 6.76
C ASP A 66 12.17 20.74 6.15
N LYS A 67 12.52 19.56 6.68
CA LYS A 67 11.97 18.27 6.23
C LYS A 67 10.44 18.15 6.41
N MET A 68 9.83 18.98 7.28
CA MET A 68 8.38 18.98 7.49
C MET A 68 7.61 19.54 6.28
N GLN A 69 8.29 20.26 5.40
CA GLN A 69 7.72 20.72 4.13
C GLN A 69 7.65 19.63 3.06
N LEU A 70 8.32 18.51 3.28
CA LEU A 70 8.28 17.37 2.35
C LEU A 70 6.98 16.63 2.52
N MET A 71 6.18 16.61 1.47
CA MET A 71 4.96 15.80 1.43
C MET A 71 5.29 14.34 1.15
N TYR A 72 4.89 13.46 2.03
CA TYR A 72 5.16 12.02 1.91
C TYR A 72 4.61 11.40 0.62
N SER A 73 3.48 11.87 0.15
CA SER A 73 2.78 11.35 -1.03
C SER A 73 3.08 12.09 -2.34
N GLY A 74 4.06 12.98 -2.35
CA GLY A 74 4.37 13.76 -3.56
C GLY A 74 3.23 14.63 -4.08
N GLY A 75 2.33 15.07 -3.18
CA GLY A 75 1.20 15.92 -3.54
C GLY A 75 -0.03 15.14 -4.02
N MET A 76 -0.27 13.94 -3.47
CA MET A 76 -1.50 13.17 -3.71
C MET A 76 -2.74 14.03 -3.41
N ASN A 77 -3.64 14.12 -4.38
CA ASN A 77 -4.95 14.73 -4.19
C ASN A 77 -5.96 13.67 -3.71
N LEU A 78 -6.36 13.74 -2.46
CA LEU A 78 -7.28 12.76 -1.85
C LEU A 78 -8.68 12.72 -2.47
N GLN A 79 -9.04 13.67 -3.33
CA GLN A 79 -10.32 13.67 -4.03
C GLN A 79 -10.27 12.92 -5.37
N THR A 80 -9.10 12.79 -5.97
CA THR A 80 -8.96 12.23 -7.33
C THR A 80 -7.98 11.07 -7.41
N ASP A 81 -7.05 10.99 -6.48
CA ASP A 81 -5.97 10.02 -6.55
C ASP A 81 -6.25 8.83 -5.62
N VAL A 82 -5.78 7.67 -6.03
CA VAL A 82 -5.87 6.45 -5.24
C VAL A 82 -4.48 6.05 -4.78
N GLY A 83 -4.32 5.93 -3.47
CA GLY A 83 -3.08 5.47 -2.86
C GLY A 83 -3.15 3.99 -2.50
N HIS A 84 -2.04 3.28 -2.63
CA HIS A 84 -1.97 1.92 -2.13
C HIS A 84 -0.65 1.65 -1.40
N SER A 85 -0.71 0.71 -0.48
CA SER A 85 0.47 0.19 0.19
C SER A 85 0.38 -1.33 0.22
N SER A 86 1.39 -2.00 -0.33
CA SER A 86 1.45 -3.46 -0.33
C SER A 86 2.46 -3.95 0.70
N MET A 87 1.98 -4.76 1.61
CA MET A 87 2.79 -5.50 2.59
C MET A 87 2.85 -6.99 2.25
N MET A 88 2.52 -7.39 1.02
CA MET A 88 2.49 -8.79 0.58
C MET A 88 3.78 -9.55 0.88
N ASN A 89 4.93 -8.88 0.77
CA ASN A 89 6.24 -9.45 1.02
C ASN A 89 6.75 -9.25 2.45
N ALA A 90 5.97 -8.63 3.33
CA ALA A 90 6.36 -8.44 4.72
C ALA A 90 6.23 -9.77 5.48
N LYS A 91 7.32 -10.21 6.10
CA LYS A 91 7.35 -11.46 6.87
C LYS A 91 6.79 -11.24 8.28
N VAL A 92 5.52 -10.88 8.36
CA VAL A 92 4.84 -10.61 9.66
C VAL A 92 4.11 -11.83 10.20
N ASN A 93 3.77 -12.78 9.33
CA ASN A 93 3.15 -14.05 9.73
C ASN A 93 4.22 -15.00 10.25
N GLY A 94 3.92 -15.69 11.34
CA GLY A 94 4.84 -16.61 11.98
C GLY A 94 6.00 -15.93 12.71
N PHE A 95 5.95 -14.61 12.93
CA PHE A 95 6.96 -13.91 13.72
C PHE A 95 6.96 -14.46 15.15
N ASP A 96 8.13 -14.87 15.64
CA ASP A 96 8.28 -15.51 16.93
C ASP A 96 8.56 -14.47 18.02
N TYR A 97 7.61 -14.34 18.94
CA TYR A 97 7.71 -13.46 20.11
C TYR A 97 8.27 -14.17 21.36
N GLY A 98 8.94 -15.29 21.18
CA GLY A 98 9.54 -16.07 22.26
C GLY A 98 8.48 -16.72 23.15
N ILE A 99 8.41 -16.30 24.41
CA ILE A 99 7.45 -16.88 25.38
C ILE A 99 5.98 -16.67 25.00
N LEU A 100 5.67 -15.70 24.14
CA LEU A 100 4.32 -15.43 23.66
C LEU A 100 3.96 -16.28 22.42
N GLY A 101 4.91 -17.06 21.90
CA GLY A 101 4.70 -17.88 20.72
C GLY A 101 4.80 -17.11 19.40
N LYS A 102 4.36 -17.75 18.33
CA LYS A 102 4.38 -17.19 16.98
C LYS A 102 3.07 -16.47 16.67
N SER A 103 3.19 -15.40 15.88
CA SER A 103 2.01 -14.70 15.34
C SER A 103 1.37 -15.53 14.23
N ASP A 104 0.05 -15.62 14.24
CA ASP A 104 -0.71 -16.23 13.13
C ASP A 104 -0.78 -15.26 11.94
N PHE A 105 -0.88 -13.96 12.23
CA PHE A 105 -0.93 -12.90 11.23
C PHE A 105 -0.43 -11.57 11.80
N GLY A 106 -0.01 -10.65 10.92
CA GLY A 106 0.28 -9.28 11.26
C GLY A 106 -0.67 -8.33 10.55
N ARG A 107 -1.24 -7.39 11.27
CA ARG A 107 -2.12 -6.34 10.73
C ARG A 107 -1.68 -4.97 11.18
N ARG A 108 -2.00 -3.96 10.37
CA ARG A 108 -1.81 -2.57 10.78
C ARG A 108 -2.74 -2.27 11.97
N PRO A 109 -2.27 -1.56 13.01
CA PRO A 109 -3.14 -1.09 14.08
C PRO A 109 -4.26 -0.22 13.51
N HIS A 110 -5.39 -0.17 14.20
CA HIS A 110 -6.50 0.69 13.83
C HIS A 110 -6.08 2.16 13.93
N LEU A 111 -5.72 2.73 12.80
CA LEU A 111 -5.43 4.15 12.63
C LEU A 111 -6.48 4.74 11.71
N PRO A 112 -6.80 6.03 11.82
CA PRO A 112 -7.63 6.68 10.81
C PRO A 112 -7.09 6.39 9.42
N LEU A 113 -7.91 5.76 8.59
CA LEU A 113 -7.53 5.47 7.23
C LEU A 113 -7.68 6.76 6.41
N THR A 114 -6.72 6.98 5.52
CA THR A 114 -6.84 8.04 4.53
C THR A 114 -7.84 7.60 3.47
N VAL A 115 -8.79 8.46 3.15
CA VAL A 115 -9.76 8.20 2.07
C VAL A 115 -9.02 7.94 0.76
N ASN A 116 -9.61 7.12 -0.10
CA ASN A 116 -9.04 6.68 -1.38
C ASN A 116 -7.69 5.96 -1.23
N THR A 117 -7.53 5.20 -0.15
CA THR A 117 -6.38 4.31 0.04
C THR A 117 -6.79 2.87 0.25
N PHE A 118 -5.90 1.97 -0.16
CA PHE A 118 -6.04 0.54 0.15
C PHE A 118 -4.70 -0.09 0.53
N TYR A 119 -4.81 -1.15 1.33
CA TYR A 119 -3.66 -1.88 1.85
C TYR A 119 -3.83 -3.36 1.53
N ILE A 120 -2.78 -3.96 0.99
CA ILE A 120 -2.73 -5.40 0.73
C ILE A 120 -1.81 -6.02 1.77
N TYR A 121 -2.32 -6.97 2.53
CA TYR A 121 -1.58 -7.69 3.56
C TYR A 121 -0.97 -8.98 3.00
N PRO A 122 -0.01 -9.58 3.72
CA PRO A 122 0.55 -10.88 3.35
C PRO A 122 -0.52 -11.96 3.19
N GLN A 123 -0.23 -12.91 2.31
CA GLN A 123 -1.11 -14.05 2.08
C GLN A 123 -1.34 -14.83 3.38
N GLU A 124 -2.60 -15.18 3.64
CA GLU A 124 -2.99 -16.01 4.76
C GLU A 124 -2.76 -17.50 4.46
N ALA A 125 -2.87 -18.34 5.48
CA ALA A 125 -2.72 -19.79 5.32
C ALA A 125 -3.76 -20.41 4.37
N SER A 126 -4.91 -19.77 4.19
CA SER A 126 -5.96 -20.15 3.22
C SER A 126 -5.53 -19.98 1.76
N GLY A 127 -4.49 -19.16 1.50
CA GLY A 127 -4.10 -18.73 0.17
C GLY A 127 -4.70 -17.37 -0.23
N ASP A 128 -5.58 -16.80 0.59
CA ASP A 128 -6.22 -15.52 0.35
C ASP A 128 -5.34 -14.35 0.77
N TYR A 129 -5.62 -13.17 0.22
CA TYR A 129 -5.02 -11.91 0.64
C TYR A 129 -6.07 -11.06 1.34
N LEU A 130 -5.69 -10.49 2.48
CA LEU A 130 -6.52 -9.49 3.12
C LEU A 130 -6.30 -8.14 2.45
N LEU A 131 -7.40 -7.52 2.00
CA LEU A 131 -7.42 -6.19 1.44
C LEU A 131 -8.23 -5.26 2.35
N VAL A 132 -7.63 -4.18 2.79
CA VAL A 132 -8.32 -3.12 3.54
C VAL A 132 -8.47 -1.92 2.63
N ILE A 133 -9.71 -1.49 2.40
CA ILE A 133 -10.06 -0.42 1.49
C ILE A 133 -10.75 0.69 2.28
N CYS A 134 -10.34 1.92 2.04
CA CYS A 134 -10.99 3.11 2.56
C CYS A 134 -11.46 3.97 1.39
N LEU A 135 -12.75 3.91 1.12
CA LEU A 135 -13.44 4.70 0.10
C LEU A 135 -14.61 5.44 0.73
N PRO A 136 -15.09 6.52 0.13
CA PRO A 136 -16.38 7.09 0.50
C PRO A 136 -17.50 6.05 0.33
N ASP A 137 -18.58 6.19 1.09
CA ASP A 137 -19.64 5.16 1.18
C ASP A 137 -20.27 4.80 -0.16
N MET A 138 -20.45 5.79 -1.03
CA MET A 138 -21.08 5.57 -2.35
C MET A 138 -20.17 4.76 -3.27
N GLU A 139 -18.90 5.09 -3.30
CA GLU A 139 -17.87 4.41 -4.10
C GLU A 139 -17.63 2.99 -3.58
N LEU A 140 -17.59 2.83 -2.26
CA LEU A 140 -17.45 1.51 -1.64
C LEU A 140 -18.64 0.63 -1.98
N LYS A 141 -19.86 1.16 -1.88
CA LYS A 141 -21.08 0.43 -2.26
C LYS A 141 -21.04 0.03 -3.74
N GLY A 142 -20.69 0.96 -4.64
CA GLY A 142 -20.58 0.68 -6.06
C GLY A 142 -19.53 -0.41 -6.36
N LEU A 143 -18.39 -0.37 -5.66
CA LEU A 143 -17.36 -1.40 -5.80
C LEU A 143 -17.86 -2.77 -5.33
N MET A 144 -18.52 -2.84 -4.19
CA MET A 144 -19.03 -4.10 -3.62
C MET A 144 -20.15 -4.72 -4.48
N GLU A 145 -20.95 -3.91 -5.16
CA GLU A 145 -22.01 -4.35 -6.09
C GLU A 145 -21.47 -4.69 -7.49
N HIS A 146 -20.19 -4.38 -7.79
CA HIS A 146 -19.63 -4.61 -9.12
C HIS A 146 -19.40 -6.10 -9.40
N PRO A 147 -19.95 -6.66 -10.49
CA PRO A 147 -19.92 -8.11 -10.75
C PRO A 147 -18.50 -8.70 -10.89
N GLU A 148 -17.57 -7.96 -11.47
CA GLU A 148 -16.19 -8.44 -11.62
C GLU A 148 -15.44 -8.43 -10.28
N TRP A 149 -15.77 -7.49 -9.41
CA TRP A 149 -15.19 -7.40 -8.07
C TRP A 149 -15.62 -8.58 -7.19
N SER A 150 -16.91 -8.86 -7.16
CA SER A 150 -17.47 -9.95 -6.34
C SER A 150 -17.07 -11.37 -6.80
N LYS A 151 -16.51 -11.52 -8.00
CA LYS A 151 -15.91 -12.80 -8.43
C LYS A 151 -14.61 -13.15 -7.72
N VAL A 152 -13.87 -12.14 -7.26
CA VAL A 152 -12.50 -12.31 -6.72
C VAL A 152 -12.38 -11.85 -5.29
N THR A 153 -13.44 -11.29 -4.71
CA THR A 153 -13.44 -10.80 -3.33
C THR A 153 -14.70 -11.21 -2.60
N TYR A 154 -14.60 -11.28 -1.29
CA TYR A 154 -15.74 -11.38 -0.38
C TYR A 154 -15.51 -10.48 0.84
N PRO A 155 -16.55 -9.82 1.37
CA PRO A 155 -16.40 -9.01 2.56
C PRO A 155 -16.13 -9.90 3.76
N ILE A 156 -15.18 -9.48 4.61
CA ILE A 156 -15.01 -10.10 5.92
C ILE A 156 -15.96 -9.37 6.86
N GLU A 157 -16.98 -10.07 7.34
CA GLU A 157 -17.81 -9.54 8.41
C GLU A 157 -16.94 -9.27 9.65
N GLU A 158 -17.18 -8.15 10.32
CA GLU A 158 -16.44 -7.70 11.49
C GLU A 158 -16.53 -8.68 12.67
N LYS A 159 -15.83 -9.79 12.60
CA LYS A 159 -15.53 -10.58 13.82
C LYS A 159 -14.47 -9.92 14.72
N TYR A 160 -13.97 -8.78 14.32
CA TYR A 160 -12.92 -8.02 14.99
C TYR A 160 -13.35 -6.59 15.28
N ALA A 161 -14.53 -6.42 15.89
CA ALA A 161 -14.83 -5.14 16.52
C ALA A 161 -13.71 -4.80 17.52
N PRO A 162 -13.19 -3.57 17.54
CA PRO A 162 -12.13 -3.22 18.48
C PRO A 162 -12.61 -3.47 19.89
N VAL A 163 -11.77 -4.14 20.69
CA VAL A 163 -11.98 -4.30 22.12
C VAL A 163 -12.09 -2.89 22.70
N GLY A 164 -13.30 -2.44 23.04
CA GLY A 164 -13.52 -1.12 23.63
C GLY A 164 -14.72 -0.31 23.11
N SER A 165 -15.43 -0.74 22.07
CA SER A 165 -16.71 -0.15 21.69
C SER A 165 -17.85 -0.86 22.42
N SER A 166 -17.96 -0.64 23.73
CA SER A 166 -19.21 -0.89 24.44
C SER A 166 -20.13 0.31 24.26
N PRO A 167 -21.43 0.09 24.07
CA PRO A 167 -22.42 1.14 23.85
C PRO A 167 -22.53 2.09 25.02
#